data_8417f7f52b79ba068c6c0fb3eac8e771
#
_entry.id   8417f7f52b79ba068c6c0fb3eac8e771
#
_cell.length_a   1.000
_cell.length_b   1.000
_cell.length_c   1.000
_cell.angle_alpha   90.00
_cell.angle_beta   90.00
_cell.angle_gamma   90.00
#
_symmetry.space_group_name_H-M   'P 1'
#
loop_
_entity.id
_entity.type
_entity.pdbx_description
1 polymer ?
#
loop_
_entity_poly.entity_id
_entity_poly.type
_entity_poly.pdbx_seq_one_letter_code
_entity_poly.pdbx_strand_id
1 'polypeptide(L)'
;MAKNLLITEKPSVATEFAKVLKCGGNRKDGYIESDTWIITWCVGHLVTMSYPEKYDENLKFWRLDTLPFMPKEYKYEVIPSVEKQFNIVKSLLQREDVGCIYVATDSGREGEYIYRLVENQVGVANKTRKRVWIDSQTEEEINRGIKEAKDLSEYDSLCDSAYLRAKEDYLIGINFSRLLSIIYGRRMAKDLGEEKISISVGRVMTCVLGMVVQRER
;
A
#
# COMPACT_ATOMS: atom_id res chain seq x y z
N MET A 1 -29.65 -11.86 -0.52
CA MET A 1 -28.90 -11.83 -1.80
C MET A 1 -27.44 -11.56 -1.49
N ALA A 2 -26.51 -12.16 -2.24
CA ALA A 2 -25.10 -11.87 -2.07
C ALA A 2 -24.81 -10.42 -2.50
N LYS A 3 -24.02 -9.70 -1.70
CA LYS A 3 -23.59 -8.31 -1.98
C LYS A 3 -22.26 -8.30 -2.71
N ASN A 4 -22.01 -7.21 -3.43
CA ASN A 4 -20.70 -6.89 -4.00
C ASN A 4 -19.95 -5.96 -3.05
N LEU A 5 -18.68 -6.27 -2.79
CA LEU A 5 -17.76 -5.40 -2.04
C LEU A 5 -16.84 -4.70 -3.02
N LEU A 6 -16.81 -3.37 -3.01
CA LEU A 6 -15.87 -2.57 -3.78
C LEU A 6 -14.87 -1.90 -2.85
N ILE A 7 -13.57 -2.04 -3.17
CA ILE A 7 -12.47 -1.48 -2.38
C ILE A 7 -11.68 -0.51 -3.24
N THR A 8 -11.63 0.76 -2.83
CA THR A 8 -10.83 1.81 -3.48
C THR A 8 -9.57 2.13 -2.68
N GLU A 9 -8.67 2.90 -3.26
CA GLU A 9 -7.47 3.35 -2.54
C GLU A 9 -7.76 4.50 -1.56
N LYS A 10 -8.71 5.39 -1.90
CA LYS A 10 -9.00 6.63 -1.16
C LYS A 10 -10.49 6.83 -0.93
N PRO A 11 -10.88 7.50 0.19
CA PRO A 11 -12.29 7.76 0.48
C PRO A 11 -13.01 8.62 -0.58
N SER A 12 -12.29 9.55 -1.24
CA SER A 12 -12.84 10.39 -2.31
C SER A 12 -13.28 9.55 -3.49
N VAL A 13 -12.45 8.61 -3.92
CA VAL A 13 -12.74 7.67 -5.02
C VAL A 13 -13.94 6.79 -4.66
N ALA A 14 -14.01 6.27 -3.44
CA ALA A 14 -15.16 5.52 -2.94
C ALA A 14 -16.47 6.29 -3.06
N THR A 15 -16.43 7.59 -2.78
CA THR A 15 -17.62 8.46 -2.89
C THR A 15 -18.09 8.60 -4.34
N GLU A 16 -17.17 8.71 -5.30
CA GLU A 16 -17.54 8.78 -6.73
C GLU A 16 -18.15 7.45 -7.22
N PHE A 17 -17.54 6.32 -6.85
CA PHE A 17 -18.13 5.00 -7.13
C PHE A 17 -19.52 4.86 -6.50
N ALA A 18 -19.72 5.33 -5.26
CA ALA A 18 -21.01 5.26 -4.58
C ALA A 18 -22.11 6.05 -5.30
N LYS A 19 -21.77 7.23 -5.85
CA LYS A 19 -22.70 8.04 -6.66
C LYS A 19 -23.11 7.29 -7.92
N VAL A 20 -22.13 6.82 -8.70
CA VAL A 20 -22.35 6.16 -9.99
C VAL A 20 -23.12 4.85 -9.83
N LEU A 21 -22.75 4.04 -8.84
CA LEU A 21 -23.42 2.76 -8.53
C LEU A 21 -24.73 2.93 -7.77
N LYS A 22 -25.18 4.19 -7.57
CA LYS A 22 -26.41 4.53 -6.84
C LYS A 22 -26.45 3.87 -5.44
N CYS A 23 -25.28 3.73 -4.82
CA CYS A 23 -25.14 3.24 -3.47
C CYS A 23 -25.50 4.36 -2.47
N GLY A 24 -26.73 4.87 -2.55
CA GLY A 24 -27.28 5.92 -1.68
C GLY A 24 -27.56 5.46 -0.24
N GLY A 25 -26.93 4.38 0.18
CA GLY A 25 -27.12 3.73 1.49
C GLY A 25 -26.52 4.50 2.67
N ASN A 26 -26.66 3.92 3.84
CA ASN A 26 -26.15 4.49 5.08
C ASN A 26 -24.61 4.57 5.07
N ARG A 27 -24.09 5.79 5.15
CA ARG A 27 -22.67 6.00 5.39
C ARG A 27 -22.35 5.56 6.81
N LYS A 28 -21.51 4.55 6.92
CA LYS A 28 -21.00 4.00 8.16
C LYS A 28 -19.56 4.43 8.39
N ASP A 29 -19.01 4.12 9.53
CA ASP A 29 -17.61 4.39 9.82
C ASP A 29 -16.73 3.49 8.91
N GLY A 30 -16.00 4.10 7.99
CA GLY A 30 -15.08 3.43 7.07
C GLY A 30 -15.69 2.77 5.82
N TYR A 31 -17.01 2.82 5.59
CA TYR A 31 -17.66 2.29 4.40
C TYR A 31 -19.05 2.87 4.12
N ILE A 32 -19.59 2.61 2.94
CA ILE A 32 -20.96 2.94 2.50
C ILE A 32 -21.65 1.63 2.14
N GLU A 33 -22.89 1.42 2.58
CA GLU A 33 -23.58 0.16 2.33
C GLU A 33 -25.01 0.39 1.80
N SER A 34 -25.37 -0.33 0.75
CA SER A 34 -26.71 -0.46 0.22
C SER A 34 -27.15 -1.94 0.21
N ASP A 35 -28.29 -2.23 -0.41
CA ASP A 35 -28.77 -3.61 -0.49
C ASP A 35 -27.89 -4.49 -1.39
N THR A 36 -27.24 -3.91 -2.40
CA THR A 36 -26.44 -4.63 -3.40
C THR A 36 -24.95 -4.39 -3.31
N TRP A 37 -24.52 -3.22 -2.80
CA TRP A 37 -23.14 -2.81 -2.74
C TRP A 37 -22.68 -2.46 -1.32
N ILE A 38 -21.45 -2.82 -1.03
CA ILE A 38 -20.66 -2.30 0.07
C ILE A 38 -19.43 -1.65 -0.55
N ILE A 39 -19.18 -0.38 -0.26
CA ILE A 39 -18.06 0.37 -0.81
C ILE A 39 -17.18 0.84 0.34
N THR A 40 -15.94 0.39 0.36
CA THR A 40 -14.94 0.78 1.36
C THR A 40 -13.67 1.27 0.68
N TRP A 41 -12.71 1.69 1.47
CA TRP A 41 -11.46 2.26 0.96
C TRP A 41 -10.28 1.90 1.84
N CYS A 42 -9.11 1.92 1.25
CA CYS A 42 -7.86 2.08 1.95
C CYS A 42 -7.63 3.58 2.25
N VAL A 43 -6.58 3.91 2.94
CA VAL A 43 -6.12 5.31 3.13
C VAL A 43 -4.67 5.43 2.65
N GLY A 44 -4.41 4.91 1.44
CA GLY A 44 -3.10 4.51 0.97
C GLY A 44 -2.77 3.12 1.51
N HIS A 45 -1.52 2.89 1.92
CA HIS A 45 -1.13 1.61 2.51
C HIS A 45 -1.78 1.36 3.88
N LEU A 46 -2.37 0.18 4.06
CA LEU A 46 -2.85 -0.33 5.34
C LEU A 46 -1.85 -1.32 5.96
N VAL A 47 -1.04 -1.95 5.11
CA VAL A 47 -0.04 -2.95 5.46
C VAL A 47 1.30 -2.53 4.87
N THR A 48 2.38 -2.77 5.58
CA THR A 48 3.75 -2.48 5.17
C THR A 48 4.69 -3.63 5.47
N MET A 49 5.88 -3.63 4.87
CA MET A 49 6.96 -4.52 5.30
C MET A 49 7.45 -4.13 6.69
N SER A 50 7.64 -5.14 7.54
CA SER A 50 8.10 -4.94 8.92
C SER A 50 9.53 -4.43 8.97
N TYR A 51 9.81 -3.54 9.92
CA TYR A 51 11.17 -3.06 10.15
C TYR A 51 12.12 -4.19 10.62
N PRO A 52 13.46 -4.03 10.43
CA PRO A 52 14.44 -5.05 10.79
C PRO A 52 14.35 -5.57 12.21
N GLU A 53 13.98 -4.75 13.19
CA GLU A 53 13.80 -5.15 14.59
C GLU A 53 12.70 -6.18 14.82
N LYS A 54 11.78 -6.37 13.87
CA LYS A 54 10.78 -7.45 13.90
C LYS A 54 11.34 -8.81 13.49
N TYR A 55 12.54 -8.83 12.94
CA TYR A 55 13.27 -10.04 12.59
C TYR A 55 14.23 -10.43 13.70
N ASP A 56 14.96 -9.45 14.26
CA ASP A 56 15.87 -9.59 15.38
C ASP A 56 15.95 -8.24 16.12
N GLU A 57 15.71 -8.23 17.44
CA GLU A 57 15.74 -7.03 18.27
C GLU A 57 17.07 -6.28 18.21
N ASN A 58 18.19 -6.99 18.00
CA ASN A 58 19.51 -6.38 17.83
C ASN A 58 19.59 -5.46 16.61
N LEU A 59 18.77 -5.70 15.59
CA LEU A 59 18.68 -4.88 14.37
C LEU A 59 18.01 -3.52 14.59
N LYS A 60 17.46 -3.27 15.78
CA LYS A 60 17.01 -1.94 16.20
C LYS A 60 18.17 -0.94 16.25
N PHE A 61 19.34 -1.40 16.64
CA PHE A 61 20.54 -0.58 16.71
C PHE A 61 21.27 -0.59 15.37
N TRP A 62 21.54 0.60 14.84
CA TRP A 62 22.24 0.74 13.56
C TRP A 62 23.74 0.56 13.76
N ARG A 63 24.26 -0.54 13.27
CA ARG A 63 25.67 -0.93 13.40
C ARG A 63 26.18 -1.47 12.08
N LEU A 64 27.46 -1.26 11.77
CA LEU A 64 28.07 -1.72 10.51
C LEU A 64 28.11 -3.26 10.42
N ASP A 65 28.31 -3.94 11.55
CA ASP A 65 28.38 -5.40 11.62
C ASP A 65 27.01 -6.10 11.40
N THR A 66 25.91 -5.33 11.42
CA THR A 66 24.56 -5.83 11.11
C THR A 66 24.12 -5.55 9.67
N LEU A 67 25.00 -5.01 8.84
CA LEU A 67 24.75 -4.71 7.43
C LEU A 67 25.55 -5.65 6.52
N PRO A 68 25.01 -6.04 5.35
CA PRO A 68 23.67 -5.71 4.87
C PRO A 68 22.57 -6.53 5.56
N PHE A 69 21.43 -5.90 5.85
CA PHE A 69 20.22 -6.61 6.25
C PHE A 69 19.54 -7.20 5.01
N MET A 70 19.48 -8.54 4.97
CA MET A 70 18.92 -9.30 3.83
C MET A 70 18.05 -10.44 4.38
N PRO A 71 16.74 -10.19 4.63
CA PRO A 71 15.87 -11.22 5.16
C PRO A 71 15.58 -12.29 4.10
N LYS A 72 15.57 -13.55 4.52
CA LYS A 72 15.18 -14.68 3.64
C LYS A 72 13.69 -14.65 3.33
N GLU A 73 12.89 -14.31 4.34
CA GLU A 73 11.44 -14.16 4.23
C GLU A 73 11.04 -12.76 4.67
N TYR A 74 10.14 -12.12 3.90
CA TYR A 74 9.66 -10.78 4.21
C TYR A 74 8.45 -10.86 5.13
N LYS A 75 8.52 -10.18 6.28
CA LYS A 75 7.41 -10.02 7.21
C LYS A 75 6.64 -8.75 6.87
N TYR A 76 5.33 -8.82 7.06
CA TYR A 76 4.42 -7.70 6.83
C TYR A 76 3.61 -7.44 8.09
N GLU A 77 3.28 -6.17 8.34
CA GLU A 77 2.51 -5.76 9.49
C GLU A 77 1.51 -4.66 9.13
N VAL A 78 0.42 -4.60 9.88
CA VAL A 78 -0.56 -3.51 9.76
C VAL A 78 0.07 -2.22 10.28
N ILE A 79 -0.10 -1.14 9.54
CA ILE A 79 0.39 0.18 9.95
C ILE A 79 -0.45 0.69 11.13
N PRO A 80 0.15 0.95 12.32
CA PRO A 80 -0.61 1.26 13.54
C PRO A 80 -1.55 2.47 13.41
N SER A 81 -1.15 3.51 12.68
CA SER A 81 -1.96 4.72 12.51
C SER A 81 -3.24 4.51 11.70
N VAL A 82 -3.36 3.41 10.95
CA VAL A 82 -4.51 3.09 10.09
C VAL A 82 -5.16 1.75 10.45
N GLU A 83 -4.81 1.18 11.60
CA GLU A 83 -5.29 -0.12 12.07
C GLU A 83 -6.83 -0.18 12.15
N LYS A 84 -7.47 0.92 12.55
CA LYS A 84 -8.93 1.01 12.58
C LYS A 84 -9.53 0.74 11.20
N GLN A 85 -9.03 1.38 10.15
CA GLN A 85 -9.52 1.18 8.78
C GLN A 85 -9.18 -0.22 8.26
N PHE A 86 -8.00 -0.73 8.58
CA PHE A 86 -7.63 -2.12 8.25
C PHE A 86 -8.63 -3.11 8.84
N ASN A 87 -9.00 -2.96 10.12
CA ASN A 87 -9.95 -3.85 10.80
C ASN A 87 -11.35 -3.77 10.17
N ILE A 88 -11.78 -2.59 9.71
CA ILE A 88 -13.03 -2.44 8.96
C ILE A 88 -12.97 -3.20 7.64
N VAL A 89 -11.94 -2.96 6.82
CA VAL A 89 -11.75 -3.64 5.54
C VAL A 89 -11.67 -5.16 5.73
N LYS A 90 -10.91 -5.62 6.75
CA LYS A 90 -10.82 -7.04 7.12
C LYS A 90 -12.19 -7.63 7.41
N SER A 91 -12.99 -6.98 8.26
CA SER A 91 -14.33 -7.46 8.61
C SER A 91 -15.24 -7.57 7.40
N LEU A 92 -15.16 -6.61 6.46
CA LEU A 92 -15.94 -6.60 5.22
C LEU A 92 -15.50 -7.70 4.24
N LEU A 93 -14.20 -7.94 4.11
CA LEU A 93 -13.65 -9.02 3.30
C LEU A 93 -14.08 -10.41 3.79
N GLN A 94 -14.29 -10.56 5.10
CA GLN A 94 -14.69 -11.81 5.74
C GLN A 94 -16.20 -12.02 5.83
N ARG A 95 -17.04 -11.04 5.45
CA ARG A 95 -18.51 -11.15 5.53
C ARG A 95 -19.03 -12.27 4.63
N GLU A 96 -19.90 -13.08 5.17
CA GLU A 96 -20.52 -14.23 4.45
C GLU A 96 -21.47 -13.79 3.34
N ASP A 97 -22.14 -12.63 3.50
CA ASP A 97 -23.04 -12.08 2.49
C ASP A 97 -22.33 -11.37 1.32
N VAL A 98 -20.98 -11.29 1.34
CA VAL A 98 -20.17 -10.79 0.22
C VAL A 98 -19.81 -11.94 -0.71
N GLY A 99 -20.35 -11.93 -1.93
CA GLY A 99 -20.07 -12.94 -2.96
C GLY A 99 -18.95 -12.56 -3.93
N CYS A 100 -18.83 -11.28 -4.27
CA CYS A 100 -17.83 -10.78 -5.20
C CYS A 100 -17.12 -9.55 -4.64
N ILE A 101 -15.80 -9.47 -4.81
CA ILE A 101 -14.94 -8.36 -4.43
C ILE A 101 -14.46 -7.66 -5.70
N TYR A 102 -14.76 -6.38 -5.82
CA TYR A 102 -14.27 -5.49 -6.88
C TYR A 102 -13.11 -4.67 -6.36
N VAL A 103 -11.92 -4.90 -6.90
CA VAL A 103 -10.69 -4.21 -6.54
C VAL A 103 -10.56 -2.98 -7.42
N ALA A 104 -10.84 -1.82 -6.87
CA ALA A 104 -10.84 -0.52 -7.54
C ALA A 104 -9.82 0.45 -6.95
N THR A 105 -8.68 -0.09 -6.48
CA THR A 105 -7.49 0.71 -6.19
C THR A 105 -6.91 1.27 -7.48
N ASP A 106 -6.06 2.29 -7.40
CA ASP A 106 -5.51 2.98 -8.56
C ASP A 106 -4.97 2.00 -9.62
N SER A 107 -5.19 2.31 -10.90
CA SER A 107 -4.81 1.45 -12.03
C SER A 107 -3.31 1.49 -12.26
N GLY A 108 -2.57 0.62 -11.57
CA GLY A 108 -1.12 0.56 -11.62
C GLY A 108 -0.54 -0.41 -10.60
N ARG A 109 0.79 -0.55 -10.63
CA ARG A 109 1.54 -1.43 -9.70
C ARG A 109 1.28 -1.12 -8.23
N GLU A 110 1.21 0.17 -7.89
CA GLU A 110 1.02 0.59 -6.50
C GLU A 110 -0.37 0.21 -5.98
N GLY A 111 -1.43 0.50 -6.74
CA GLY A 111 -2.78 0.11 -6.35
C GLY A 111 -2.96 -1.41 -6.26
N GLU A 112 -2.31 -2.18 -7.14
CA GLU A 112 -2.29 -3.64 -7.06
C GLU A 112 -1.60 -4.10 -5.78
N TYR A 113 -0.44 -3.53 -5.44
CA TYR A 113 0.32 -3.86 -4.25
C TYR A 113 -0.46 -3.57 -2.96
N ILE A 114 -1.11 -2.40 -2.88
CA ILE A 114 -1.93 -2.00 -1.72
C ILE A 114 -3.00 -3.04 -1.42
N TYR A 115 -3.78 -3.44 -2.43
CA TYR A 115 -4.85 -4.41 -2.22
C TYR A 115 -4.31 -5.81 -1.89
N ARG A 116 -3.32 -6.30 -2.64
CA ARG A 116 -2.77 -7.65 -2.44
C ARG A 116 -2.14 -7.83 -1.05
N LEU A 117 -1.52 -6.79 -0.51
CA LEU A 117 -1.02 -6.82 0.88
C LEU A 117 -2.15 -7.01 1.89
N VAL A 118 -3.27 -6.30 1.71
CA VAL A 118 -4.44 -6.44 2.59
C VAL A 118 -5.04 -7.83 2.44
N GLU A 119 -5.23 -8.31 1.22
CA GLU A 119 -5.78 -9.63 0.94
C GLU A 119 -4.94 -10.73 1.59
N ASN A 120 -3.62 -10.69 1.42
CA ASN A 120 -2.70 -11.67 2.00
C ASN A 120 -2.71 -11.64 3.54
N GLN A 121 -2.82 -10.44 4.14
CA GLN A 121 -2.87 -10.29 5.59
C GLN A 121 -4.18 -10.77 6.19
N VAL A 122 -5.29 -10.69 5.45
CA VAL A 122 -6.63 -11.12 5.89
C VAL A 122 -6.86 -12.59 5.64
N GLY A 123 -6.30 -13.16 4.57
CA GLY A 123 -6.54 -14.52 4.15
C GLY A 123 -7.93 -14.70 3.53
N VAL A 124 -8.23 -13.98 2.46
CA VAL A 124 -9.54 -14.07 1.76
C VAL A 124 -9.63 -15.39 1.01
N ALA A 125 -10.62 -16.23 1.35
CA ALA A 125 -10.88 -17.50 0.69
C ALA A 125 -12.28 -17.54 0.07
N ASN A 126 -12.43 -18.31 -1.03
CA ASN A 126 -13.71 -18.69 -1.62
C ASN A 126 -14.62 -17.54 -2.11
N LYS A 127 -14.04 -16.39 -2.52
CA LYS A 127 -14.79 -15.27 -3.11
C LYS A 127 -14.29 -14.96 -4.50
N THR A 128 -15.20 -14.62 -5.40
CA THR A 128 -14.83 -14.09 -6.72
C THR A 128 -14.17 -12.72 -6.54
N ARG A 129 -13.06 -12.50 -7.22
CA ARG A 129 -12.29 -11.25 -7.17
C ARG A 129 -12.15 -10.70 -8.57
N LYS A 130 -12.52 -9.45 -8.75
CA LYS A 130 -12.47 -8.76 -10.04
C LYS A 130 -11.68 -7.47 -9.92
N ARG A 131 -10.78 -7.24 -10.85
CA ARG A 131 -10.00 -6.01 -10.94
C ARG A 131 -10.71 -4.99 -11.82
N VAL A 132 -11.04 -3.86 -11.24
CA VAL A 132 -11.57 -2.69 -11.95
C VAL A 132 -10.39 -1.86 -12.44
N TRP A 133 -10.31 -1.62 -13.74
CA TRP A 133 -9.26 -0.83 -14.36
C TRP A 133 -9.85 0.38 -15.05
N ILE A 134 -9.58 1.57 -14.51
CA ILE A 134 -10.11 2.84 -15.02
C ILE A 134 -9.00 3.87 -15.11
N ASP A 135 -9.10 4.76 -16.09
CA ASP A 135 -8.13 5.83 -16.33
C ASP A 135 -8.64 7.18 -15.81
N SER A 136 -9.93 7.30 -15.53
CA SER A 136 -10.56 8.48 -14.94
C SER A 136 -11.75 8.11 -14.04
N GLN A 137 -12.26 9.08 -13.28
CA GLN A 137 -13.39 8.88 -12.37
C GLN A 137 -14.72 9.44 -12.93
N THR A 138 -14.84 9.51 -14.26
CA THR A 138 -16.13 9.88 -14.90
C THR A 138 -17.15 8.77 -14.76
N GLU A 139 -18.43 9.10 -14.78
CA GLU A 139 -19.51 8.12 -14.67
C GLU A 139 -19.42 7.03 -15.75
N GLU A 140 -19.11 7.42 -16.99
CA GLU A 140 -18.96 6.51 -18.11
C GLU A 140 -17.82 5.52 -17.86
N GLU A 141 -16.68 6.02 -17.41
CA GLU A 141 -15.47 5.21 -17.17
C GLU A 141 -15.64 4.26 -15.98
N ILE A 142 -16.29 4.72 -14.91
CA ILE A 142 -16.61 3.86 -13.75
C ILE A 142 -17.57 2.72 -14.19
N ASN A 143 -18.63 3.03 -14.93
CA ASN A 143 -19.55 2.02 -15.43
C ASN A 143 -18.87 1.02 -16.37
N ARG A 144 -17.98 1.50 -17.26
CA ARG A 144 -17.15 0.66 -18.12
C ARG A 144 -16.26 -0.26 -17.29
N GLY A 145 -15.52 0.30 -16.34
CA GLY A 145 -14.58 -0.44 -15.50
C GLY A 145 -15.26 -1.54 -14.67
N ILE A 146 -16.45 -1.30 -14.15
CA ILE A 146 -17.23 -2.33 -13.43
C ILE A 146 -17.70 -3.43 -14.38
N LYS A 147 -18.21 -3.07 -15.57
CA LYS A 147 -18.70 -4.03 -16.56
C LYS A 147 -17.59 -4.91 -17.12
N GLU A 148 -16.44 -4.32 -17.39
CA GLU A 148 -15.28 -4.97 -18.01
C GLU A 148 -14.28 -5.52 -16.98
N ALA A 149 -14.61 -5.48 -15.68
CA ALA A 149 -13.73 -5.96 -14.62
C ALA A 149 -13.35 -7.42 -14.84
N LYS A 150 -12.04 -7.66 -14.95
CA LYS A 150 -11.45 -8.97 -15.21
C LYS A 150 -11.17 -9.72 -13.92
N ASP A 151 -10.94 -11.02 -14.02
CA ASP A 151 -10.50 -11.80 -12.87
C ASP A 151 -9.16 -11.23 -12.33
N LEU A 152 -9.05 -11.20 -11.00
CA LEU A 152 -7.86 -10.62 -10.36
C LEU A 152 -6.57 -11.36 -10.73
N SER A 153 -6.65 -12.65 -11.07
CA SER A 153 -5.50 -13.46 -11.48
C SER A 153 -4.86 -13.00 -12.79
N GLU A 154 -5.60 -12.31 -13.67
CA GLU A 154 -5.01 -11.72 -14.87
C GLU A 154 -3.94 -10.66 -14.59
N TYR A 155 -3.90 -10.16 -13.34
CA TYR A 155 -2.94 -9.16 -12.87
C TYR A 155 -1.84 -9.72 -11.97
N ASP A 156 -1.66 -11.04 -11.90
CA ASP A 156 -0.64 -11.67 -11.05
C ASP A 156 0.78 -11.25 -11.43
N SER A 157 1.11 -11.17 -12.73
CA SER A 157 2.42 -10.68 -13.18
C SER A 157 2.67 -9.22 -12.78
N LEU A 158 1.62 -8.39 -12.78
CA LEU A 158 1.70 -7.00 -12.29
C LEU A 158 1.93 -6.97 -10.78
N CYS A 159 1.24 -7.82 -10.05
CA CYS A 159 1.41 -8.04 -8.62
C CYS A 159 2.85 -8.43 -8.28
N ASP A 160 3.41 -9.43 -8.96
CA ASP A 160 4.79 -9.87 -8.76
C ASP A 160 5.80 -8.76 -9.01
N SER A 161 5.61 -7.99 -10.09
CA SER A 161 6.41 -6.81 -10.39
C SER A 161 6.34 -5.76 -9.27
N ALA A 162 5.16 -5.55 -8.69
CA ALA A 162 4.97 -4.61 -7.60
C ALA A 162 5.67 -5.07 -6.31
N TYR A 163 5.56 -6.36 -5.96
CA TYR A 163 6.26 -6.94 -4.81
C TYR A 163 7.78 -6.89 -4.96
N LEU A 164 8.31 -7.22 -6.14
CA LEU A 164 9.75 -7.16 -6.41
C LEU A 164 10.28 -5.74 -6.24
N ARG A 165 9.58 -4.77 -6.82
CA ARG A 165 9.95 -3.35 -6.69
C ARG A 165 9.92 -2.87 -5.24
N ALA A 166 8.88 -3.23 -4.48
CA ALA A 166 8.79 -2.84 -3.08
C ALA A 166 9.91 -3.45 -2.24
N LYS A 167 10.28 -4.72 -2.48
CA LYS A 167 11.43 -5.38 -1.83
C LYS A 167 12.75 -4.72 -2.18
N GLU A 168 12.96 -4.35 -3.44
CA GLU A 168 14.14 -3.62 -3.88
C GLU A 168 14.26 -2.27 -3.16
N ASP A 169 13.20 -1.47 -3.18
CA ASP A 169 13.16 -0.16 -2.52
C ASP A 169 13.39 -0.29 -1.00
N TYR A 170 12.82 -1.32 -0.38
CA TYR A 170 13.01 -1.62 1.04
C TYR A 170 14.47 -1.97 1.37
N LEU A 171 15.10 -2.87 0.62
CA LEU A 171 16.48 -3.28 0.85
C LEU A 171 17.46 -2.14 0.62
N ILE A 172 17.32 -1.41 -0.48
CA ILE A 172 18.16 -0.26 -0.79
C ILE A 172 17.97 0.81 0.28
N GLY A 173 16.72 1.16 0.56
CA GLY A 173 16.38 2.20 1.52
C GLY A 173 16.96 1.92 2.90
N ILE A 174 16.72 0.74 3.46
CA ILE A 174 17.19 0.39 4.82
C ILE A 174 18.71 0.31 4.89
N ASN A 175 19.34 -0.44 3.98
CA ASN A 175 20.77 -0.68 4.08
C ASN A 175 21.59 0.59 3.83
N PHE A 176 21.30 1.33 2.77
CA PHE A 176 22.06 2.53 2.46
C PHE A 176 21.75 3.69 3.39
N SER A 177 20.50 3.85 3.85
CA SER A 177 20.19 4.89 4.84
C SER A 177 20.93 4.64 6.16
N ARG A 178 20.97 3.40 6.63
CA ARG A 178 21.72 3.04 7.83
C ARG A 178 23.21 3.25 7.62
N LEU A 179 23.78 2.74 6.53
CA LEU A 179 25.20 2.86 6.21
C LEU A 179 25.66 4.32 6.19
N LEU A 180 24.98 5.17 5.41
CA LEU A 180 25.37 6.58 5.28
C LEU A 180 25.16 7.35 6.58
N SER A 181 24.10 7.05 7.34
CA SER A 181 23.86 7.68 8.63
C SER A 181 24.94 7.32 9.66
N ILE A 182 25.42 6.07 9.67
CA ILE A 182 26.51 5.64 10.56
C ILE A 182 27.81 6.34 10.20
N ILE A 183 28.16 6.41 8.90
CA ILE A 183 29.45 6.94 8.44
C ILE A 183 29.48 8.46 8.50
N TYR A 184 28.43 9.13 8.03
CA TYR A 184 28.43 10.57 7.81
C TYR A 184 27.50 11.36 8.74
N GLY A 185 26.51 10.71 9.36
CA GLY A 185 25.46 11.39 10.13
C GLY A 185 26.01 12.24 11.29
N ARG A 186 27.03 11.74 12.02
CA ARG A 186 27.66 12.50 13.13
C ARG A 186 28.36 13.75 12.64
N ARG A 187 29.08 13.67 11.52
CA ARG A 187 29.79 14.82 10.93
C ARG A 187 28.79 15.87 10.44
N MET A 188 27.79 15.43 9.70
CA MET A 188 26.74 16.35 9.19
C MET A 188 25.94 17.00 10.33
N ALA A 189 25.65 16.27 11.40
CA ALA A 189 24.98 16.82 12.58
C ALA A 189 25.80 17.98 13.18
N LYS A 190 27.13 17.76 13.35
CA LYS A 190 28.03 18.81 13.85
C LYS A 190 28.08 20.03 12.92
N ASP A 191 28.17 19.79 11.61
CA ASP A 191 28.29 20.88 10.61
C ASP A 191 26.98 21.73 10.52
N LEU A 192 25.84 21.10 10.82
CA LEU A 192 24.50 21.73 10.77
C LEU A 192 23.97 22.20 12.14
N GLY A 193 24.73 21.94 13.23
CA GLY A 193 24.30 22.32 14.58
C GLY A 193 23.17 21.48 15.15
N GLU A 194 22.98 20.24 14.64
CA GLU A 194 21.97 19.30 15.06
C GLU A 194 22.54 18.23 16.00
N GLU A 195 21.69 17.68 16.86
CA GLU A 195 22.13 16.60 17.76
C GLU A 195 22.35 15.28 17.01
N LYS A 196 21.48 14.99 16.03
CA LYS A 196 21.50 13.73 15.28
C LYS A 196 20.90 13.94 13.89
N ILE A 197 21.57 13.41 12.87
CA ILE A 197 21.05 13.36 11.51
C ILE A 197 20.94 11.93 11.03
N SER A 198 19.80 11.61 10.44
CA SER A 198 19.56 10.37 9.69
C SER A 198 19.52 10.71 8.21
N ILE A 199 20.39 10.06 7.43
CA ILE A 199 20.48 10.26 5.98
C ILE A 199 19.57 9.23 5.32
N SER A 200 18.47 9.71 4.73
CA SER A 200 17.55 8.84 3.99
C SER A 200 18.05 8.63 2.56
N VAL A 201 18.06 7.37 2.14
CA VAL A 201 18.36 6.96 0.77
C VAL A 201 17.12 6.35 0.15
N GLY A 202 16.77 6.80 -1.03
CA GLY A 202 15.67 6.26 -1.80
C GLY A 202 15.91 6.53 -3.28
N ARG A 203 15.44 5.66 -4.11
CA ARG A 203 15.69 5.70 -5.57
C ARG A 203 15.36 7.05 -6.20
N VAL A 204 14.18 7.59 -5.93
CA VAL A 204 13.75 8.88 -6.49
C VAL A 204 14.47 10.04 -5.79
N MET A 205 14.48 10.05 -4.46
CA MET A 205 15.06 11.14 -3.68
C MET A 205 16.55 11.35 -3.97
N THR A 206 17.30 10.26 -4.07
CA THR A 206 18.74 10.32 -4.37
C THR A 206 19.02 10.88 -5.76
N CYS A 207 18.23 10.45 -6.76
CA CYS A 207 18.35 10.97 -8.13
C CYS A 207 18.01 12.47 -8.19
N VAL A 208 16.92 12.89 -7.57
CA VAL A 208 16.51 14.31 -7.55
C VAL A 208 17.55 15.18 -6.84
N LEU A 209 18.07 14.72 -5.70
CA LEU A 209 19.15 15.41 -4.99
C LEU A 209 20.39 15.55 -5.89
N GLY A 210 20.77 14.48 -6.59
CA GLY A 210 21.89 14.52 -7.54
C GLY A 210 21.69 15.57 -8.65
N MET A 211 20.47 15.65 -9.20
CA MET A 211 20.13 16.66 -10.22
C MET A 211 20.21 18.09 -9.67
N VAL A 212 19.72 18.32 -8.44
CA VAL A 212 19.81 19.63 -7.78
C VAL A 212 21.28 20.02 -7.57
N VAL A 213 22.07 19.14 -6.99
CA VAL A 213 23.50 19.39 -6.74
C VAL A 213 24.28 19.63 -8.04
N GLN A 214 23.96 18.90 -9.11
CA GLN A 214 24.59 19.13 -10.41
C GLN A 214 24.26 20.49 -11.02
N ARG A 215 23.04 20.98 -10.77
CA ARG A 215 22.59 22.29 -11.27
C ARG A 215 23.18 23.46 -10.48
N GLU A 216 23.47 23.28 -9.20
CA GLU A 216 24.05 24.27 -8.29
C GLU A 216 25.58 24.44 -8.48
N ARG A 217 26.25 23.53 -9.17
CA ARG A 217 27.67 23.54 -9.51
C ARG A 217 27.93 24.22 -10.86
#